data_ef171a7d59c7d6afa2dceee04610b15a
#
_entry.id   ef171a7d59c7d6afa2dceee04610b15a
#
_cell.length_a   1.000
_cell.length_b   1.000
_cell.length_c   1.000
_cell.angle_alpha   90.00
_cell.angle_beta   90.00
_cell.angle_gamma   90.00
#
_symmetry.space_group_name_H-M   'P 1'
#
loop_
_entity.id
_entity.type
_entity.pdbx_description
1 polymer ?
#
loop_
_entity_poly.entity_id
_entity_poly.type
_entity_poly.pdbx_seq_one_letter_code
_entity_poly.pdbx_strand_id
1 'polypeptide(L)'
;MHQPIAITGFYSISAASQNPVLESKHNLLFDKQLQAWVGRLPHGLQVEIQKIRDENRNYQGLDDSVLYAMFTSREAVKHAQWQSGSGYGINIGSSRGATQLFEHYYSAFAKDKHTETLASPTTTLGNISSWVAQDLQNDGPEISHSITCSTALHA
;
A
#
# COMPACT_ATOMS: atom_id res chain seq x y z
N MET A 1 -33.45 -10.30 -10.64
CA MET A 1 -33.43 -9.22 -9.63
C MET A 1 -31.98 -8.81 -9.44
N HIS A 2 -31.65 -7.55 -9.71
CA HIS A 2 -30.30 -7.04 -9.37
C HIS A 2 -30.22 -6.84 -7.85
N GLN A 3 -29.32 -7.54 -7.20
CA GLN A 3 -29.01 -7.24 -5.80
C GLN A 3 -28.21 -5.93 -5.74
N PRO A 4 -28.56 -4.99 -4.86
CA PRO A 4 -27.80 -3.75 -4.71
C PRO A 4 -26.41 -4.06 -4.17
N ILE A 5 -25.40 -3.40 -4.74
CA ILE A 5 -24.04 -3.40 -4.22
C ILE A 5 -23.90 -2.19 -3.29
N ALA A 6 -23.40 -2.42 -2.07
CA ALA A 6 -23.18 -1.36 -1.09
C ALA A 6 -21.71 -1.24 -0.72
N ILE A 7 -21.23 0.00 -0.58
CA ILE A 7 -19.93 0.28 0.04
C ILE A 7 -20.16 0.29 1.55
N THR A 8 -19.60 -0.67 2.25
CA THR A 8 -19.79 -0.85 3.71
C THR A 8 -18.70 -0.15 4.53
N GLY A 9 -17.54 0.08 3.95
CA GLY A 9 -16.45 0.80 4.57
C GLY A 9 -15.44 1.30 3.54
N PHE A 10 -14.72 2.36 3.87
CA PHE A 10 -13.63 2.88 3.05
C PHE A 10 -12.60 3.59 3.92
N TYR A 11 -11.37 3.66 3.44
CA TYR A 11 -10.32 4.46 4.05
C TYR A 11 -9.33 4.92 2.99
N SER A 12 -8.73 6.08 3.20
CA SER A 12 -7.70 6.62 2.29
C SER A 12 -6.62 7.36 3.05
N ILE A 13 -5.40 7.30 2.55
CA ILE A 13 -4.28 8.09 3.04
C ILE A 13 -3.64 8.88 1.90
N SER A 14 -3.25 10.09 2.19
CA SER A 14 -2.57 10.97 1.24
C SER A 14 -1.84 12.10 1.99
N ALA A 15 -1.09 12.91 1.27
CA ALA A 15 -0.52 14.15 1.82
C ALA A 15 -1.59 15.11 2.37
N ALA A 16 -2.85 14.98 1.94
CA ALA A 16 -3.99 15.78 2.36
C ALA A 16 -4.81 15.16 3.51
N SER A 17 -4.43 14.00 4.04
CA SER A 17 -5.27 13.23 4.98
C SER A 17 -5.61 13.93 6.31
N GLN A 18 -4.90 15.00 6.65
CA GLN A 18 -5.22 15.83 7.83
C GLN A 18 -6.12 17.03 7.52
N ASN A 19 -6.40 17.31 6.23
CA ASN A 19 -7.26 18.40 5.80
C ASN A 19 -8.35 17.84 4.86
N PRO A 20 -9.41 17.21 5.39
CA PRO A 20 -10.46 16.61 4.57
C PRO A 20 -11.32 17.63 3.82
N VAL A 21 -11.19 18.90 4.12
CA VAL A 21 -11.89 19.98 3.44
C VAL A 21 -10.94 20.65 2.46
N LEU A 22 -11.37 20.78 1.26
CA LEU A 22 -10.85 21.48 0.08
C LEU A 22 -10.36 22.94 0.32
N GLU A 23 -9.87 23.23 1.49
CA GLU A 23 -9.13 24.47 1.69
C GLU A 23 -7.84 24.37 0.90
N SER A 24 -7.62 25.35 0.03
CA SER A 24 -6.53 25.56 -0.90
C SER A 24 -5.10 25.61 -0.28
N LYS A 25 -4.85 24.90 0.78
CA LYS A 25 -3.50 24.72 1.32
C LYS A 25 -2.79 23.65 0.51
N HIS A 26 -1.73 24.07 -0.15
CA HIS A 26 -0.87 23.16 -0.89
C HIS A 26 -0.32 22.09 0.06
N ASN A 27 -0.75 20.84 -0.12
CA ASN A 27 -0.23 19.69 0.61
C ASN A 27 1.11 19.18 0.03
N LEU A 28 1.65 19.93 -0.92
CA LEU A 28 2.93 19.67 -1.55
C LEU A 28 4.00 20.57 -0.93
N LEU A 29 5.15 19.99 -0.66
CA LEU A 29 6.34 20.66 -0.18
C LEU A 29 7.42 20.59 -1.26
N PHE A 30 8.13 21.70 -1.49
CA PHE A 30 9.25 21.67 -2.40
C PHE A 30 10.45 21.00 -1.73
N ASP A 31 10.83 19.84 -2.23
CA ASP A 31 12.01 19.12 -1.77
C ASP A 31 13.25 19.64 -2.52
N LYS A 32 14.14 20.26 -1.78
CA LYS A 32 15.36 20.87 -2.35
C LYS A 32 16.35 19.83 -2.87
N GLN A 33 16.34 18.63 -2.33
CA GLN A 33 17.26 17.56 -2.75
C GLN A 33 16.78 16.93 -4.06
N LEU A 34 15.48 16.73 -4.17
CA LEU A 34 14.84 16.17 -5.38
C LEU A 34 14.56 17.24 -6.43
N GLN A 35 14.68 18.53 -6.09
CA GLN A 35 14.27 19.66 -6.96
C GLN A 35 12.83 19.52 -7.49
N ALA A 36 11.93 19.00 -6.67
CA ALA A 36 10.56 18.66 -7.06
C ALA A 36 9.56 18.96 -5.94
N TRP A 37 8.31 19.20 -6.33
CA TRP A 37 7.19 19.27 -5.39
C TRP A 37 6.75 17.86 -5.01
N VAL A 38 6.75 17.55 -3.73
CA VAL A 38 6.42 16.22 -3.20
C VAL A 38 5.29 16.29 -2.20
N GLY A 39 4.40 15.30 -2.24
CA GLY A 39 3.40 15.05 -1.21
C GLY A 39 3.94 14.05 -0.20
N ARG A 40 4.05 14.44 1.06
CA ARG A 40 4.45 13.54 2.15
C ARG A 40 3.26 13.24 3.03
N LEU A 41 3.15 12.01 3.49
CA LEU A 41 2.16 11.65 4.50
C LEU A 41 2.36 12.49 5.76
N PRO A 42 1.29 12.95 6.41
CA PRO A 42 1.37 13.61 7.71
C PRO A 42 2.14 12.79 8.74
N HIS A 43 2.86 13.45 9.63
CA HIS A 43 3.71 12.78 10.62
C HIS A 43 2.96 11.74 11.45
N GLY A 44 1.73 12.03 11.87
CA GLY A 44 0.90 11.06 12.60
C GLY A 44 0.68 9.75 11.84
N LEU A 45 0.39 9.83 10.52
CA LEU A 45 0.24 8.63 9.69
C LEU A 45 1.56 7.89 9.49
N GLN A 46 2.68 8.60 9.35
CA GLN A 46 4.00 7.96 9.28
C GLN A 46 4.29 7.15 10.54
N VAL A 47 3.95 7.69 11.72
CA VAL A 47 4.12 6.99 13.00
C VAL A 47 3.24 5.73 13.05
N GLU A 48 1.97 5.80 12.63
CA GLU A 48 1.08 4.62 12.62
C GLU A 48 1.58 3.53 11.66
N ILE A 49 2.06 3.91 10.49
CA ILE A 49 2.64 2.97 9.52
C ILE A 49 3.93 2.36 10.06
N GLN A 50 4.77 3.15 10.74
CA GLN A 50 5.98 2.62 11.38
C GLN A 50 5.64 1.60 12.48
N LYS A 51 4.58 1.82 13.26
CA LYS A 51 4.11 0.82 14.23
C LYS A 51 3.80 -0.52 13.57
N ILE A 52 3.10 -0.51 12.41
CA ILE A 52 2.84 -1.75 11.66
C ILE A 52 4.14 -2.44 11.29
N ARG A 53 5.12 -1.69 10.77
CA ARG A 53 6.44 -2.24 10.44
C ARG A 53 7.09 -2.93 11.63
N ASP A 54 6.93 -2.36 12.83
CA ASP A 54 7.55 -2.84 14.06
C ASP A 54 6.78 -3.98 14.74
N GLU A 55 5.50 -4.21 14.37
CA GLU A 55 4.67 -5.28 14.93
C GLU A 55 5.21 -6.69 14.63
N ASN A 56 5.86 -6.86 13.46
CA ASN A 56 6.30 -8.17 13.02
C ASN A 56 7.65 -8.07 12.30
N ARG A 57 8.57 -8.97 12.65
CA ARG A 57 9.87 -9.04 11.99
C ARG A 57 9.77 -9.18 10.46
N ASN A 58 8.76 -9.88 9.97
CA ASN A 58 8.53 -10.06 8.54
C ASN A 58 8.11 -8.76 7.83
N TYR A 59 7.58 -7.77 8.55
CA TYR A 59 7.16 -6.49 7.98
C TYR A 59 8.30 -5.49 7.84
N GLN A 60 9.42 -5.70 8.54
CA GLN A 60 10.56 -4.78 8.54
C GLN A 60 11.18 -4.59 7.15
N GLY A 61 11.18 -5.63 6.33
CA GLY A 61 11.70 -5.61 4.97
C GLY A 61 10.70 -5.25 3.88
N LEU A 62 9.46 -4.89 4.22
CA LEU A 62 8.43 -4.55 3.25
C LEU A 62 8.59 -3.13 2.71
N ASP A 63 8.23 -2.95 1.44
CA ASP A 63 8.10 -1.64 0.81
C ASP A 63 7.01 -0.81 1.48
N ASP A 64 7.18 0.49 1.54
CA ASP A 64 6.19 1.40 2.11
C ASP A 64 4.81 1.27 1.44
N SER A 65 4.77 0.99 0.13
CA SER A 65 3.50 0.77 -0.59
C SER A 65 2.70 -0.42 -0.05
N VAL A 66 3.38 -1.47 0.39
CA VAL A 66 2.74 -2.64 1.04
C VAL A 66 2.18 -2.25 2.40
N LEU A 67 2.96 -1.53 3.21
CA LEU A 67 2.50 -1.06 4.53
C LEU A 67 1.33 -0.08 4.43
N TYR A 68 1.31 0.78 3.40
CA TYR A 68 0.19 1.68 3.14
C TYR A 68 -1.08 0.88 2.80
N ALA A 69 -0.96 -0.17 1.98
CA ALA A 69 -2.07 -1.04 1.65
C ALA A 69 -2.58 -1.81 2.89
N MET A 70 -1.69 -2.35 3.72
CA MET A 70 -2.05 -3.01 4.97
C MET A 70 -2.80 -2.05 5.92
N PHE A 71 -2.24 -0.86 6.15
CA PHE A 71 -2.86 0.15 7.01
C PHE A 71 -4.26 0.55 6.52
N THR A 72 -4.38 0.90 5.24
CA THR A 72 -5.67 1.33 4.69
C THR A 72 -6.70 0.20 4.68
N SER A 73 -6.28 -1.04 4.43
CA SER A 73 -7.15 -2.20 4.47
C SER A 73 -7.64 -2.51 5.89
N ARG A 74 -6.77 -2.45 6.90
CA ARG A 74 -7.17 -2.58 8.31
C ARG A 74 -8.24 -1.57 8.70
N GLU A 75 -8.04 -0.30 8.36
CA GLU A 75 -8.98 0.78 8.69
C GLU A 75 -10.30 0.66 7.89
N ALA A 76 -10.25 0.24 6.62
CA ALA A 76 -11.46 0.00 5.82
C ALA A 76 -12.28 -1.18 6.36
N VAL A 77 -11.64 -2.30 6.70
CA VAL A 77 -12.29 -3.48 7.31
C VAL A 77 -12.90 -3.12 8.66
N LYS A 78 -12.19 -2.37 9.50
CA LYS A 78 -12.69 -1.85 10.76
C LYS A 78 -13.90 -0.93 10.57
N HIS A 79 -13.85 -0.03 9.59
CA HIS A 79 -14.98 0.86 9.27
C HIS A 79 -16.19 0.06 8.74
N ALA A 80 -15.96 -0.99 7.98
CA ALA A 80 -17.00 -1.90 7.52
C ALA A 80 -17.56 -2.83 8.61
N GLN A 81 -16.90 -2.90 9.79
CA GLN A 81 -17.21 -3.83 10.87
C GLN A 81 -17.13 -5.31 10.45
N TRP A 82 -16.26 -5.60 9.49
CA TRP A 82 -16.01 -6.97 9.07
C TRP A 82 -15.05 -7.67 10.05
N GLN A 83 -15.18 -8.97 10.15
CA GLN A 83 -14.32 -9.78 11.01
C GLN A 83 -13.17 -10.40 10.18
N SER A 84 -12.02 -10.57 10.80
CA SER A 84 -10.91 -11.31 10.21
C SER A 84 -11.33 -12.75 9.89
N GLY A 85 -10.79 -13.32 8.83
CA GLY A 85 -11.11 -14.70 8.42
C GLY A 85 -12.48 -14.86 7.77
N SER A 86 -13.12 -13.78 7.31
CA SER A 86 -14.44 -13.84 6.70
C SER A 86 -14.47 -14.38 5.26
N GLY A 87 -13.31 -14.73 4.69
CA GLY A 87 -13.20 -15.32 3.35
C GLY A 87 -13.62 -14.39 2.22
N TYR A 88 -13.50 -13.07 2.40
CA TYR A 88 -13.80 -12.08 1.36
C TYR A 88 -12.66 -11.99 0.33
N GLY A 89 -13.01 -11.54 -0.89
CA GLY A 89 -12.02 -11.33 -1.95
C GLY A 89 -11.19 -10.06 -1.69
N ILE A 90 -9.89 -10.13 -2.01
CA ILE A 90 -8.97 -9.00 -2.00
C ILE A 90 -8.56 -8.71 -3.44
N ASN A 91 -8.82 -7.50 -3.91
CA ASN A 91 -8.43 -7.03 -5.24
C ASN A 91 -7.62 -5.74 -5.10
N ILE A 92 -6.33 -5.79 -5.46
CA ILE A 92 -5.41 -4.66 -5.34
C ILE A 92 -4.85 -4.27 -6.69
N GLY A 93 -5.07 -3.01 -7.04
CA GLY A 93 -4.47 -2.38 -8.20
C GLY A 93 -3.25 -1.53 -7.83
N SER A 94 -2.08 -1.84 -8.39
CA SER A 94 -0.89 -1.02 -8.25
C SER A 94 -0.14 -0.91 -9.57
N SER A 95 0.14 0.32 -10.02
CA SER A 95 0.83 0.54 -11.30
C SER A 95 2.26 0.02 -11.29
N ARG A 96 2.93 0.04 -10.16
CA ARG A 96 4.36 -0.24 -10.05
C ARG A 96 4.73 -1.22 -8.93
N GLY A 97 3.83 -1.49 -8.00
CA GLY A 97 4.13 -2.34 -6.84
C GLY A 97 5.18 -1.71 -5.91
N ALA A 98 6.06 -2.52 -5.39
CA ALA A 98 7.13 -2.17 -4.45
C ALA A 98 8.30 -1.46 -5.17
N THR A 99 8.06 -0.26 -5.69
CA THR A 99 9.02 0.49 -6.53
C THR A 99 10.29 0.84 -5.78
N GLN A 100 10.20 1.23 -4.52
CA GLN A 100 11.35 1.64 -3.72
C GLN A 100 12.32 0.46 -3.52
N LEU A 101 11.80 -0.70 -3.16
CA LEU A 101 12.62 -1.92 -3.04
C LEU A 101 13.18 -2.35 -4.39
N PHE A 102 12.39 -2.26 -5.46
CA PHE A 102 12.86 -2.59 -6.80
C PHE A 102 14.06 -1.72 -7.20
N GLU A 103 13.99 -0.42 -7.00
CA GLU A 103 15.09 0.51 -7.28
C GLU A 103 16.32 0.21 -6.41
N HIS A 104 16.12 -0.12 -5.15
CA HIS A 104 17.19 -0.51 -4.24
C HIS A 104 17.93 -1.75 -4.75
N TYR A 105 17.21 -2.83 -5.02
CA TYR A 105 17.80 -4.09 -5.50
C TYR A 105 18.40 -3.96 -6.89
N TYR A 106 17.75 -3.21 -7.78
CA TYR A 106 18.31 -2.93 -9.11
C TYR A 106 19.64 -2.18 -9.02
N SER A 107 19.73 -1.19 -8.15
CA SER A 107 20.97 -0.42 -7.94
C SER A 107 22.09 -1.31 -7.42
N ALA A 108 21.80 -2.19 -6.47
CA ALA A 108 22.76 -3.18 -5.96
C ALA A 108 23.22 -4.14 -7.07
N PHE A 109 22.26 -4.68 -7.85
CA PHE A 109 22.58 -5.58 -8.97
C PHE A 109 23.40 -4.89 -10.06
N ALA A 110 23.07 -3.65 -10.41
CA ALA A 110 23.80 -2.90 -11.44
C ALA A 110 25.27 -2.70 -11.05
N LYS A 111 25.52 -2.47 -9.76
CA LYS A 111 26.86 -2.25 -9.21
C LYS A 111 27.64 -3.56 -9.03
N ASP A 112 27.05 -4.52 -8.31
CA ASP A 112 27.76 -5.67 -7.79
C ASP A 112 27.44 -6.97 -8.54
N LYS A 113 26.53 -6.93 -9.54
CA LYS A 113 25.98 -8.09 -10.28
C LYS A 113 25.36 -9.15 -9.39
N HIS A 114 25.00 -8.76 -8.18
CA HIS A 114 24.39 -9.63 -7.17
C HIS A 114 23.29 -8.88 -6.43
N THR A 115 22.26 -9.59 -5.98
CA THR A 115 21.20 -9.05 -5.15
C THR A 115 20.76 -10.09 -4.13
N GLU A 116 19.96 -9.65 -3.15
CA GLU A 116 19.47 -10.51 -2.09
C GLU A 116 18.45 -11.55 -2.60
N THR A 117 18.38 -12.70 -1.94
CA THR A 117 17.45 -13.79 -2.29
C THR A 117 15.99 -13.36 -2.25
N LEU A 118 15.66 -12.41 -1.37
CA LEU A 118 14.29 -11.90 -1.21
C LEU A 118 13.91 -10.81 -2.21
N ALA A 119 14.81 -10.38 -3.10
CA ALA A 119 14.53 -9.31 -4.06
C ALA A 119 13.33 -9.63 -4.97
N SER A 120 13.24 -10.85 -5.49
CA SER A 120 12.14 -11.24 -6.37
C SER A 120 10.80 -11.32 -5.63
N PRO A 121 10.63 -12.09 -4.54
CA PRO A 121 9.33 -12.22 -3.88
C PRO A 121 8.84 -10.92 -3.23
N THR A 122 9.71 -9.99 -2.84
CA THR A 122 9.32 -8.72 -2.23
C THR A 122 8.99 -7.61 -3.23
N THR A 123 9.31 -7.80 -4.52
CA THR A 123 9.08 -6.80 -5.56
C THR A 123 8.04 -7.21 -6.60
N THR A 124 7.54 -8.45 -6.57
CA THR A 124 6.47 -8.90 -7.48
C THR A 124 5.15 -8.19 -7.18
N LEU A 125 4.31 -8.01 -8.20
CA LEU A 125 3.01 -7.35 -8.06
C LEU A 125 2.08 -8.07 -7.07
N GLY A 126 2.09 -9.41 -7.05
CA GLY A 126 1.31 -10.22 -6.13
C GLY A 126 1.67 -10.03 -4.65
N ASN A 127 2.81 -9.44 -4.38
CA ASN A 127 3.28 -9.17 -3.02
C ASN A 127 2.29 -8.36 -2.19
N ILE A 128 1.66 -7.31 -2.75
CA ILE A 128 0.80 -6.41 -1.98
C ILE A 128 -0.47 -7.14 -1.52
N SER A 129 -1.18 -7.85 -2.42
CA SER A 129 -2.41 -8.56 -2.04
C SER A 129 -2.13 -9.68 -1.05
N SER A 130 -1.04 -10.43 -1.25
CA SER A 130 -0.66 -11.51 -0.35
C SER A 130 -0.34 -11.02 1.07
N TRP A 131 0.39 -9.91 1.20
CA TRP A 131 0.66 -9.33 2.52
C TRP A 131 -0.59 -8.78 3.19
N VAL A 132 -1.50 -8.15 2.43
CA VAL A 132 -2.79 -7.69 2.95
C VAL A 132 -3.64 -8.88 3.40
N ALA A 133 -3.71 -9.96 2.61
CA ALA A 133 -4.45 -11.16 2.97
C ALA A 133 -3.89 -11.80 4.25
N GLN A 134 -2.57 -11.94 4.34
CA GLN A 134 -1.92 -12.49 5.52
C GLN A 134 -2.15 -11.63 6.76
N ASP A 135 -2.03 -10.31 6.62
CA ASP A 135 -2.22 -9.36 7.71
C ASP A 135 -3.65 -9.36 8.26
N LEU A 136 -4.64 -9.44 7.39
CA LEU A 136 -6.06 -9.53 7.74
C LEU A 136 -6.50 -10.94 8.12
N GLN A 137 -5.58 -11.92 8.08
CA GLN A 137 -5.89 -13.35 8.30
C GLN A 137 -7.05 -13.82 7.41
N ASN A 138 -7.06 -13.37 6.17
CA ASN A 138 -8.10 -13.67 5.21
C ASN A 138 -7.67 -14.83 4.30
N ASP A 139 -8.51 -15.84 4.19
CA ASP A 139 -8.33 -17.03 3.37
C ASP A 139 -9.13 -17.00 2.04
N GLY A 140 -9.76 -15.88 1.75
CA GLY A 140 -10.46 -15.65 0.50
C GLY A 140 -9.51 -15.44 -0.69
N PRO A 141 -10.07 -15.37 -1.91
CA PRO A 141 -9.26 -15.15 -3.11
C PRO A 141 -8.56 -13.79 -3.10
N GLU A 142 -7.32 -13.79 -3.54
CA GLU A 142 -6.52 -12.56 -3.66
C GLU A 142 -6.04 -12.36 -5.10
N ILE A 143 -6.13 -11.12 -5.56
CA ILE A 143 -5.69 -10.70 -6.89
C ILE A 143 -4.93 -9.39 -6.79
N SER A 144 -3.76 -9.36 -7.41
CA SER A 144 -3.06 -8.11 -7.71
C SER A 144 -2.96 -7.92 -9.21
N HIS A 145 -3.17 -6.70 -9.67
CA HIS A 145 -3.03 -6.39 -11.08
C HIS A 145 -2.39 -5.02 -11.32
N SER A 146 -1.82 -4.87 -12.51
CA SER A 146 -1.28 -3.62 -13.00
C SER A 146 -1.65 -3.42 -14.46
N ILE A 147 -2.37 -2.34 -14.73
CA ILE A 147 -2.79 -1.93 -16.07
C ILE A 147 -2.35 -0.46 -16.26
N THR A 148 -1.13 -0.16 -15.85
CA THR A 148 -0.56 1.19 -15.92
C THR A 148 -1.51 2.27 -15.37
N CYS A 149 -1.88 3.26 -16.18
CA CYS A 149 -2.68 4.41 -15.75
C CYS A 149 -4.15 4.06 -15.39
N SER A 150 -4.68 2.95 -15.91
CA SER A 150 -6.06 2.52 -15.65
C SER A 150 -6.20 1.53 -14.48
N THR A 151 -5.10 1.22 -13.80
CA THR A 151 -5.08 0.21 -12.72
C THR A 151 -6.15 0.44 -11.66
N ALA A 152 -6.33 1.69 -11.22
CA ALA A 152 -7.32 2.04 -10.21
C ALA A 152 -8.79 1.86 -10.65
N LEU A 153 -9.06 1.77 -11.95
CA LEU A 153 -10.41 1.52 -12.48
C LEU A 153 -10.78 0.04 -12.48
N HIS A 154 -9.79 -0.84 -12.31
CA HIS A 154 -9.94 -2.28 -12.35
C HIS A 154 -9.79 -2.95 -10.96
N ALA A 155 -9.49 -2.13 -9.94
CA ALA A 155 -9.35 -2.58 -8.56
C ALA A 155 -10.69 -2.71 -7.83
#